data_32962ae1ea042bceae695455b7277e4b
#
_entry.id   32962ae1ea042bceae695455b7277e4b
#
_cell.length_a   1.000
_cell.length_b   1.000
_cell.length_c   1.000
_cell.angle_alpha   90.00
_cell.angle_beta   90.00
_cell.angle_gamma   90.00
#
_symmetry.space_group_name_H-M   'P 1'
#
loop_
_entity.id
_entity.type
_entity.pdbx_description
1 polymer ?
#
loop_
_entity_poly.entity_id
_entity_poly.type
_entity_poly.pdbx_seq_one_letter_code
_entity_poly.pdbx_strand_id
1 'polypeptide(L)'
;MRISIQHLSFTYDGSYTPVFEDASAELDTSWRLALIGRNGRGKTTLLRLMLGRYPYQGRMDLPLPAAYFPYAVQDDSLYTRDVLRAAAPQAQDWQLERELSLLDVTPDALERPFCTLSRGERTKALLSVLFARDDVYPLIDEPTNHLDAYGRELVAQYLRRKDGFLLVSHDRAFLNRCVDHVMALNRSDIWVMRGNYDTWEQRFERQNAYEQAQNESLKRDIVRLEESARRAAAWSNRTEKGKYHVSESDVAAVDRGYVGARSAAMMKRAHIA
;
A
#
# COMPACT_ATOMS: atom_id res chain seq x y z
N MET A 1 -7.81 18.38 9.53
CA MET A 1 -8.06 18.72 8.11
C MET A 1 -7.97 17.43 7.28
N ARG A 2 -8.60 17.37 6.07
CA ARG A 2 -8.60 16.12 5.29
C ARG A 2 -7.73 16.24 4.05
N ILE A 3 -6.96 15.20 3.78
CA ILE A 3 -6.31 14.93 2.49
C ILE A 3 -7.22 13.98 1.73
N SER A 4 -7.58 14.32 0.50
CA SER A 4 -8.44 13.49 -0.35
C SER A 4 -7.71 13.10 -1.62
N ILE A 5 -7.66 11.81 -1.90
CA ILE A 5 -7.15 11.22 -3.14
C ILE A 5 -8.35 10.58 -3.83
N GLN A 6 -8.67 10.99 -5.06
CA GLN A 6 -9.84 10.53 -5.81
C GLN A 6 -9.44 10.10 -7.21
N HIS A 7 -9.75 8.86 -7.56
CA HIS A 7 -9.54 8.29 -8.90
C HIS A 7 -8.11 8.47 -9.42
N LEU A 8 -7.11 8.33 -8.51
CA LEU A 8 -5.70 8.50 -8.85
C LEU A 8 -5.25 7.39 -9.81
N SER A 9 -4.85 7.80 -11.02
CA SER A 9 -4.19 6.92 -11.97
C SER A 9 -2.88 7.52 -12.43
N PHE A 10 -1.83 6.71 -12.44
CA PHE A 10 -0.49 7.15 -12.80
C PHE A 10 0.32 6.03 -13.45
N THR A 11 0.96 6.36 -14.55
CA THR A 11 1.92 5.51 -15.27
C THR A 11 3.16 6.32 -15.60
N TYR A 12 4.36 5.78 -15.40
CA TYR A 12 5.59 6.43 -15.82
C TYR A 12 5.71 6.46 -17.35
N ASP A 13 6.28 7.52 -17.88
CA ASP A 13 6.57 7.64 -19.31
C ASP A 13 7.44 6.45 -19.78
N GLY A 14 6.99 5.80 -20.86
CA GLY A 14 7.64 4.61 -21.40
C GLY A 14 7.31 3.29 -20.68
N SER A 15 6.45 3.29 -19.65
CA SER A 15 5.95 2.09 -19.01
C SER A 15 4.54 1.75 -19.51
N TYR A 16 4.28 0.46 -19.75
CA TYR A 16 2.93 -0.04 -20.05
C TYR A 16 2.15 -0.45 -18.79
N THR A 17 2.81 -0.54 -17.64
CA THR A 17 2.18 -0.99 -16.40
C THR A 17 1.88 0.22 -15.51
N PRO A 18 0.61 0.46 -15.16
CA PRO A 18 0.24 1.54 -14.24
C PRO A 18 0.78 1.25 -12.83
N VAL A 19 1.22 2.31 -12.16
CA VAL A 19 1.60 2.26 -10.74
C VAL A 19 0.35 2.40 -9.87
N PHE A 20 -0.56 3.30 -10.26
CA PHE A 20 -1.88 3.47 -9.67
C PHE A 20 -2.94 3.40 -10.76
N GLU A 21 -4.06 2.74 -10.45
CA GLU A 21 -5.20 2.55 -11.33
C GLU A 21 -6.47 2.78 -10.53
N ASP A 22 -7.10 3.95 -10.74
CA ASP A 22 -8.34 4.36 -10.07
C ASP A 22 -8.31 4.32 -8.52
N ALA A 23 -7.14 4.61 -7.93
CA ALA A 23 -6.94 4.52 -6.49
C ALA A 23 -7.57 5.72 -5.77
N SER A 24 -8.29 5.47 -4.67
CA SER A 24 -8.92 6.50 -3.87
C SER A 24 -8.65 6.28 -2.39
N ALA A 25 -8.44 7.37 -1.63
CA ALA A 25 -8.24 7.32 -0.19
C ALA A 25 -8.59 8.66 0.47
N GLU A 26 -9.06 8.61 1.71
CA GLU A 26 -9.23 9.77 2.57
C GLU A 26 -8.36 9.63 3.81
N LEU A 27 -7.63 10.70 4.14
CA LEU A 27 -6.70 10.76 5.26
C LEU A 27 -7.00 12.00 6.10
N ASP A 28 -6.72 11.95 7.39
CA ASP A 28 -6.70 13.14 8.22
C ASP A 28 -5.27 13.63 8.43
N THR A 29 -5.08 14.95 8.32
CA THR A 29 -3.74 15.56 8.49
C THR A 29 -3.15 15.40 9.89
N SER A 30 -3.96 15.06 10.89
CA SER A 30 -3.51 14.80 12.26
C SER A 30 -2.99 13.37 12.48
N TRP A 31 -3.17 12.47 11.52
CA TRP A 31 -2.74 11.08 11.67
C TRP A 31 -1.24 10.91 11.51
N ARG A 32 -0.66 10.12 12.39
CA ARG A 32 0.71 9.61 12.25
C ARG A 32 0.65 8.35 11.40
N LEU A 33 0.76 8.54 10.09
CA LEU A 33 0.42 7.55 9.09
C LEU A 33 1.67 6.82 8.59
N ALA A 34 1.71 5.49 8.70
CA ALA A 34 2.70 4.67 8.01
C ALA A 34 2.24 4.34 6.60
N LEU A 35 3.06 4.62 5.59
CA LEU A 35 2.88 4.16 4.22
C LEU A 35 3.63 2.85 4.01
N ILE A 36 2.90 1.77 3.84
CA ILE A 36 3.46 0.42 3.69
C ILE A 36 3.06 -0.21 2.36
N GLY A 37 3.80 -1.21 1.95
CA GLY A 37 3.56 -1.95 0.71
C GLY A 37 4.84 -2.64 0.24
N ARG A 38 4.71 -3.66 -0.61
CA ARG A 38 5.86 -4.37 -1.18
C ARG A 38 6.74 -3.40 -2.00
N ASN A 39 8.02 -3.72 -2.16
CA ASN A 39 8.90 -2.94 -3.02
C ASN A 39 8.35 -2.88 -4.45
N GLY A 40 8.46 -1.70 -5.09
CA GLY A 40 7.89 -1.46 -6.42
C GLY A 40 6.38 -1.16 -6.44
N ARG A 41 5.69 -1.09 -5.29
CA ARG A 41 4.24 -0.79 -5.22
C ARG A 41 3.90 0.71 -5.27
N GLY A 42 4.87 1.57 -5.50
CA GLY A 42 4.59 2.99 -5.69
C GLY A 42 4.67 3.86 -4.44
N LYS A 43 5.27 3.41 -3.31
CA LYS A 43 5.42 4.24 -2.11
C LYS A 43 6.08 5.59 -2.41
N THR A 44 7.30 5.55 -2.93
CA THR A 44 8.04 6.77 -3.32
C THR A 44 7.34 7.53 -4.45
N THR A 45 6.64 6.82 -5.35
CA THR A 45 5.85 7.45 -6.41
C THR A 45 4.71 8.27 -5.81
N LEU A 46 3.95 7.73 -4.85
CA LEU A 46 2.89 8.46 -4.17
C LEU A 46 3.43 9.72 -3.49
N LEU A 47 4.55 9.63 -2.77
CA LEU A 47 5.19 10.80 -2.15
C LEU A 47 5.54 11.86 -3.19
N ARG A 48 6.07 11.46 -4.35
CA ARG A 48 6.41 12.38 -5.44
C ARG A 48 5.18 13.01 -6.09
N LEU A 49 4.09 12.27 -6.21
CA LEU A 49 2.80 12.79 -6.68
C LEU A 49 2.22 13.83 -5.70
N MET A 50 2.27 13.55 -4.40
CA MET A 50 1.86 14.51 -3.36
C MET A 50 2.70 15.79 -3.36
N LEU A 51 3.96 15.70 -3.80
CA LEU A 51 4.86 16.85 -4.02
C LEU A 51 4.61 17.58 -5.35
N GLY A 52 3.67 17.12 -6.18
CA GLY A 52 3.40 17.69 -7.49
C GLY A 52 4.53 17.48 -8.52
N ARG A 53 5.42 16.48 -8.33
CA ARG A 53 6.57 16.26 -9.22
C ARG A 53 6.22 15.60 -10.55
N TYR A 54 5.05 14.98 -10.65
CA TYR A 54 4.57 14.33 -11.87
C TYR A 54 3.10 14.68 -12.12
N PRO A 55 2.69 14.84 -13.38
CA PRO A 55 1.29 14.93 -13.74
C PRO A 55 0.60 13.57 -13.50
N TYR A 56 -0.64 13.57 -13.09
CA TYR A 56 -1.45 12.38 -12.85
C TYR A 56 -2.90 12.61 -13.28
N GLN A 57 -3.65 11.53 -13.44
CA GLN A 57 -5.10 11.58 -13.65
C GLN A 57 -5.82 11.43 -12.30
N GLY A 58 -6.99 12.05 -12.17
CA GLY A 58 -7.74 12.10 -10.92
C GLY A 58 -7.55 13.42 -10.17
N ARG A 59 -7.86 13.41 -8.89
CA ARG A 59 -7.77 14.60 -8.02
C ARG A 59 -7.08 14.27 -6.70
N MET A 60 -6.20 15.16 -6.27
CA MET A 60 -5.55 15.09 -4.97
C MET A 60 -5.61 16.46 -4.29
N ASP A 61 -6.35 16.53 -3.20
CA ASP A 61 -6.51 17.75 -2.41
C ASP A 61 -5.68 17.63 -1.13
N LEU A 62 -4.62 18.43 -1.03
CA LEU A 62 -3.82 18.58 0.18
C LEU A 62 -4.09 19.95 0.78
N PRO A 63 -4.61 20.04 2.01
CA PRO A 63 -4.91 21.33 2.66
C PRO A 63 -3.65 22.10 3.06
N LEU A 64 -2.51 21.43 3.15
CA LEU A 64 -1.18 21.99 3.41
C LEU A 64 -0.21 21.52 2.31
N PRO A 65 0.74 22.36 1.89
CA PRO A 65 1.79 21.92 0.97
C PRO A 65 2.62 20.81 1.60
N ALA A 66 2.98 19.81 0.80
CA ALA A 66 3.81 18.70 1.27
C ALA A 66 5.28 19.11 1.37
N ALA A 67 5.95 18.70 2.46
CA ALA A 67 7.40 18.85 2.62
C ALA A 67 8.06 17.47 2.77
N TYR A 68 9.10 17.23 1.99
CA TYR A 68 9.73 15.91 1.88
C TYR A 68 11.03 15.82 2.64
N PHE A 69 11.20 14.74 3.37
CA PHE A 69 12.45 14.33 3.99
C PHE A 69 12.94 13.03 3.31
N PRO A 70 14.26 12.92 2.96
CA PRO A 70 15.32 13.87 3.27
C PRO A 70 15.39 15.06 2.30
N TYR A 71 15.72 16.23 2.82
CA TYR A 71 16.01 17.39 2.00
C TYR A 71 17.32 17.20 1.22
N ALA A 72 17.33 17.65 -0.04
CA ALA A 72 18.55 17.73 -0.81
C ALA A 72 19.37 18.97 -0.37
N VAL A 73 20.48 18.74 0.29
CA VAL A 73 21.42 19.80 0.64
C VAL A 73 22.26 20.09 -0.59
N GLN A 74 22.24 21.34 -1.07
CA GLN A 74 22.96 21.75 -2.28
C GLN A 74 24.46 21.95 -2.02
N ASP A 75 24.79 22.55 -0.86
CA ASP A 75 26.15 22.81 -0.42
C ASP A 75 26.29 22.41 1.06
N ASP A 76 26.98 21.32 1.28
CA ASP A 76 27.23 20.80 2.63
C ASP A 76 28.46 21.41 3.32
N SER A 77 29.19 22.30 2.65
CA SER A 77 30.29 23.07 3.22
C SER A 77 29.81 24.26 4.07
N LEU A 78 28.55 24.68 3.91
CA LEU A 78 27.93 25.74 4.70
C LEU A 78 27.75 25.32 6.17
N TYR A 79 27.67 26.32 7.06
CA TYR A 79 27.31 26.06 8.45
C TYR A 79 25.94 25.38 8.54
N THR A 80 25.82 24.46 9.49
CA THR A 80 24.56 23.71 9.69
C THR A 80 23.38 24.65 9.85
N ARG A 81 23.52 25.74 10.60
CA ARG A 81 22.48 26.76 10.76
C ARG A 81 21.99 27.31 9.41
N ASP A 82 22.90 27.61 8.50
CA ASP A 82 22.54 28.19 7.20
C ASP A 82 21.85 27.16 6.30
N VAL A 83 22.30 25.90 6.35
CA VAL A 83 21.63 24.78 5.65
C VAL A 83 20.19 24.61 6.15
N LEU A 84 19.96 24.62 7.47
CA LEU A 84 18.62 24.45 8.05
C LEU A 84 17.72 25.66 7.75
N ARG A 85 18.24 26.89 7.81
CA ARG A 85 17.52 28.11 7.42
C ARG A 85 17.14 28.10 5.94
N ALA A 86 18.03 27.65 5.06
CA ALA A 86 17.71 27.51 3.63
C ALA A 86 16.59 26.49 3.38
N ALA A 87 16.53 25.42 4.16
CA ALA A 87 15.49 24.40 4.04
C ALA A 87 14.15 24.82 4.71
N ALA A 88 14.17 25.72 5.69
CA ALA A 88 12.99 26.28 6.36
C ALA A 88 13.10 27.82 6.52
N PRO A 89 13.02 28.61 5.44
CA PRO A 89 13.24 30.04 5.50
C PRO A 89 12.18 30.80 6.31
N GLN A 90 11.03 30.20 6.59
CA GLN A 90 9.95 30.79 7.40
C GLN A 90 10.03 30.40 8.87
N ALA A 91 10.85 29.40 9.25
CA ALA A 91 11.03 28.99 10.63
C ALA A 91 11.91 30.01 11.37
N GLN A 92 11.52 30.31 12.61
CA GLN A 92 12.36 31.12 13.49
C GLN A 92 13.45 30.28 14.13
N ASP A 93 14.60 30.87 14.46
CA ASP A 93 15.75 30.18 15.04
C ASP A 93 15.38 29.36 16.28
N TRP A 94 14.58 29.94 17.19
CA TRP A 94 14.15 29.24 18.40
C TRP A 94 13.31 27.99 18.13
N GLN A 95 12.55 27.96 17.00
CA GLN A 95 11.78 26.77 16.59
C GLN A 95 12.73 25.65 16.16
N LEU A 96 13.75 25.98 15.35
CA LEU A 96 14.79 25.02 14.95
C LEU A 96 15.58 24.51 16.15
N GLU A 97 16.01 25.39 17.04
CA GLU A 97 16.75 25.03 18.26
C GLU A 97 15.94 24.13 19.18
N ARG A 98 14.64 24.39 19.34
CA ARG A 98 13.72 23.54 20.10
C ARG A 98 13.65 22.14 19.51
N GLU A 99 13.45 22.03 18.20
CA GLU A 99 13.34 20.73 17.52
C GLU A 99 14.66 19.94 17.56
N LEU A 100 15.80 20.62 17.39
CA LEU A 100 17.14 20.03 17.51
C LEU A 100 17.40 19.51 18.93
N SER A 101 17.03 20.27 19.95
CA SER A 101 17.15 19.84 21.36
C SER A 101 16.32 18.57 21.63
N LEU A 102 15.12 18.46 21.07
CA LEU A 102 14.29 17.25 21.19
C LEU A 102 14.88 16.02 20.50
N LEU A 103 15.77 16.25 19.52
CA LEU A 103 16.50 15.21 18.78
C LEU A 103 17.92 14.97 19.29
N ASP A 104 18.25 15.54 20.46
CA ASP A 104 19.58 15.41 21.09
C ASP A 104 20.71 15.83 20.12
N VAL A 105 20.51 16.95 19.44
CA VAL A 105 21.53 17.62 18.64
C VAL A 105 22.02 18.82 19.41
N THR A 106 23.31 18.83 19.70
CA THR A 106 23.94 19.89 20.51
C THR A 106 23.95 21.22 19.76
N PRO A 107 23.82 22.37 20.47
CA PRO A 107 23.93 23.71 19.86
C PRO A 107 25.21 23.92 19.06
N ASP A 108 26.32 23.31 19.50
CA ASP A 108 27.62 23.35 18.83
C ASP A 108 27.53 22.82 17.37
N ALA A 109 26.63 21.86 17.11
CA ALA A 109 26.40 21.35 15.77
C ALA A 109 25.96 22.44 14.77
N LEU A 110 25.27 23.49 15.24
CA LEU A 110 24.80 24.59 14.38
C LEU A 110 25.97 25.48 13.89
N GLU A 111 27.02 25.58 14.70
CA GLU A 111 28.19 26.39 14.43
C GLU A 111 29.29 25.63 13.65
N ARG A 112 29.02 24.41 13.22
CA ARG A 112 29.93 23.61 12.40
C ARG A 112 29.43 23.49 10.96
N PRO A 113 30.34 23.33 9.97
CA PRO A 113 29.96 22.99 8.62
C PRO A 113 29.15 21.70 8.59
N PHE A 114 28.09 21.67 7.80
CA PHE A 114 27.16 20.51 7.75
C PHE A 114 27.87 19.21 7.34
N CYS A 115 28.91 19.31 6.50
CA CYS A 115 29.74 18.17 6.09
C CYS A 115 30.52 17.52 7.26
N THR A 116 30.72 18.21 8.38
CA THR A 116 31.42 17.68 9.56
C THR A 116 30.52 16.89 10.50
N LEU A 117 29.21 16.99 10.35
CA LEU A 117 28.25 16.21 11.12
C LEU A 117 28.30 14.73 10.75
N SER A 118 28.14 13.87 11.72
CA SER A 118 27.89 12.44 11.47
C SER A 118 26.60 12.25 10.67
N ARG A 119 26.46 11.13 9.99
CA ARG A 119 25.25 10.84 9.20
C ARG A 119 23.99 10.84 10.07
N GLY A 120 24.07 10.36 11.30
CA GLY A 120 22.96 10.39 12.26
C GLY A 120 22.60 11.81 12.69
N GLU A 121 23.59 12.69 12.98
CA GLU A 121 23.35 14.10 13.27
C GLU A 121 22.72 14.83 12.09
N ARG A 122 23.20 14.59 10.86
CA ARG A 122 22.60 15.15 9.64
C ARG A 122 21.13 14.75 9.49
N THR A 123 20.83 13.46 9.69
CA THR A 123 19.46 12.94 9.64
C THR A 123 18.56 13.65 10.67
N LYS A 124 19.02 13.76 11.92
CA LYS A 124 18.28 14.44 12.99
C LYS A 124 18.11 15.94 12.72
N ALA A 125 19.17 16.61 12.26
CA ALA A 125 19.12 18.02 11.90
C ALA A 125 18.15 18.32 10.74
N LEU A 126 18.17 17.53 9.69
CA LEU A 126 17.22 17.70 8.59
C LEU A 126 15.77 17.33 8.98
N LEU A 127 15.59 16.36 9.88
CA LEU A 127 14.26 16.00 10.39
C LEU A 127 13.63 17.14 11.21
N SER A 128 14.43 17.89 11.98
CA SER A 128 13.96 19.03 12.77
C SER A 128 13.31 20.12 11.92
N VAL A 129 13.80 20.32 10.69
CA VAL A 129 13.27 21.32 9.73
C VAL A 129 11.79 21.10 9.39
N LEU A 130 11.36 19.83 9.26
CA LEU A 130 9.96 19.50 8.95
C LEU A 130 8.99 19.98 10.04
N PHE A 131 9.39 19.87 11.30
CA PHE A 131 8.55 20.14 12.45
C PHE A 131 8.82 21.50 13.11
N ALA A 132 9.79 22.26 12.58
CA ALA A 132 9.93 23.68 12.88
C ALA A 132 8.91 24.54 12.14
N ARG A 133 8.10 23.95 11.26
CA ARG A 133 7.09 24.61 10.43
C ARG A 133 5.72 23.98 10.69
N ASP A 134 4.71 24.82 10.85
CA ASP A 134 3.30 24.40 11.03
C ASP A 134 2.49 24.49 9.72
N ASP A 135 3.10 25.03 8.65
CA ASP A 135 2.46 25.33 7.37
C ASP A 135 2.63 24.23 6.31
N VAL A 136 3.16 23.06 6.68
CA VAL A 136 3.44 21.96 5.77
C VAL A 136 2.93 20.62 6.30
N TYR A 137 2.68 19.68 5.38
CA TYR A 137 2.42 18.28 5.72
C TYR A 137 3.69 17.45 5.51
N PRO A 138 4.30 16.87 6.56
CA PRO A 138 5.55 16.13 6.49
C PRO A 138 5.40 14.80 5.75
N LEU A 139 6.23 14.58 4.72
CA LEU A 139 6.43 13.30 4.04
C LEU A 139 7.82 12.79 4.38
N ILE A 140 7.92 11.74 5.16
CA ILE A 140 9.17 11.22 5.73
C ILE A 140 9.51 9.90 5.08
N ASP A 141 10.61 9.83 4.33
CA ASP A 141 11.04 8.63 3.62
C ASP A 141 12.33 8.09 4.25
N GLU A 142 12.24 6.91 4.88
CA GLU A 142 13.35 6.16 5.49
C GLU A 142 14.23 6.97 6.48
N PRO A 143 13.66 7.57 7.52
CA PRO A 143 14.44 8.38 8.47
C PRO A 143 15.38 7.56 9.36
N THR A 144 15.22 6.24 9.37
CA THR A 144 16.05 5.32 10.17
C THR A 144 17.37 4.96 9.51
N ASN A 145 17.54 5.31 8.23
CA ASN A 145 18.80 5.12 7.52
C ASN A 145 19.90 5.92 8.22
N HIS A 146 21.03 5.28 8.48
CA HIS A 146 22.20 5.87 9.14
C HIS A 146 22.05 6.21 10.63
N LEU A 147 20.95 5.80 11.27
CA LEU A 147 20.79 5.89 12.72
C LEU A 147 21.23 4.59 13.41
N ASP A 148 21.94 4.74 14.51
CA ASP A 148 22.19 3.64 15.44
C ASP A 148 20.93 3.30 16.26
N ALA A 149 21.03 2.31 17.14
CA ALA A 149 19.88 1.87 17.94
C ALA A 149 19.33 2.99 18.84
N TYR A 150 20.22 3.79 19.44
CA TYR A 150 19.83 4.92 20.26
C TYR A 150 19.13 6.01 19.43
N GLY A 151 19.71 6.39 18.30
CA GLY A 151 19.15 7.39 17.40
C GLY A 151 17.77 7.00 16.87
N ARG A 152 17.55 5.70 16.54
CA ARG A 152 16.22 5.19 16.14
C ARG A 152 15.19 5.32 17.24
N GLU A 153 15.58 4.96 18.48
CA GLU A 153 14.69 5.09 19.63
C GLU A 153 14.31 6.55 19.89
N LEU A 154 15.29 7.44 19.86
CA LEU A 154 15.09 8.87 20.05
C LEU A 154 14.17 9.47 18.99
N VAL A 155 14.41 9.16 17.71
CA VAL A 155 13.57 9.64 16.60
C VAL A 155 12.16 9.04 16.68
N ALA A 156 12.00 7.78 17.11
CA ALA A 156 10.67 7.20 17.31
C ALA A 156 9.89 7.93 18.42
N GLN A 157 10.54 8.23 19.54
CA GLN A 157 9.93 8.99 20.63
C GLN A 157 9.61 10.44 20.22
N TYR A 158 10.47 11.05 19.44
CA TYR A 158 10.26 12.37 18.87
C TYR A 158 9.02 12.39 17.97
N LEU A 159 8.94 11.50 16.98
CA LEU A 159 7.81 11.41 16.05
C LEU A 159 6.49 11.06 16.77
N ARG A 160 6.55 10.24 17.82
CA ARG A 160 5.37 9.92 18.63
C ARG A 160 4.71 11.16 19.27
N ARG A 161 5.49 12.21 19.53
CA ARG A 161 5.00 13.47 20.11
C ARG A 161 4.52 14.47 19.08
N LYS A 162 4.70 14.17 17.79
CA LYS A 162 4.26 15.02 16.68
C LYS A 162 2.90 14.55 16.17
N ASP A 163 2.16 15.50 15.65
CA ASP A 163 0.90 15.24 14.98
C ASP A 163 1.09 15.38 13.47
N GLY A 164 0.41 14.52 12.71
CA GLY A 164 0.26 14.64 11.27
C GLY A 164 1.53 14.50 10.43
N PHE A 165 1.78 13.29 9.96
CA PHE A 165 2.83 13.02 8.96
C PHE A 165 2.54 11.73 8.20
N LEU A 166 3.17 11.58 7.04
CA LEU A 166 3.23 10.33 6.28
C LEU A 166 4.66 9.78 6.33
N LEU A 167 4.82 8.58 6.85
CA LEU A 167 6.11 7.93 7.11
C LEU A 167 6.27 6.65 6.30
N VAL A 168 7.35 6.55 5.56
CA VAL A 168 7.82 5.31 4.94
C VAL A 168 9.02 4.81 5.72
N SER A 169 8.99 3.56 6.17
CA SER A 169 10.15 2.88 6.76
C SER A 169 10.04 1.37 6.59
N HIS A 170 11.19 0.71 6.48
CA HIS A 170 11.31 -0.75 6.50
C HIS A 170 11.50 -1.30 7.92
N ASP A 171 11.73 -0.44 8.91
CA ASP A 171 11.88 -0.82 10.31
C ASP A 171 10.51 -0.95 10.99
N ARG A 172 10.02 -2.19 11.13
CA ARG A 172 8.73 -2.51 11.74
C ARG A 172 8.65 -2.06 13.21
N ALA A 173 9.73 -2.26 13.96
CA ALA A 173 9.79 -1.89 15.37
C ALA A 173 9.70 -0.37 15.54
N PHE A 174 10.32 0.38 14.63
CA PHE A 174 10.23 1.82 14.57
C PHE A 174 8.82 2.30 14.26
N LEU A 175 8.17 1.73 13.21
CA LEU A 175 6.79 2.06 12.85
C LEU A 175 5.83 1.82 14.02
N ASN A 176 5.94 0.67 14.70
CA ASN A 176 5.07 0.32 15.83
C ASN A 176 5.12 1.33 16.99
N ARG A 177 6.21 2.06 17.12
CA ARG A 177 6.41 3.04 18.20
C ARG A 177 5.87 4.42 17.90
N CYS A 178 5.80 4.82 16.63
CA CYS A 178 5.54 6.22 16.27
C CYS A 178 4.25 6.45 15.49
N VAL A 179 3.61 5.40 14.90
CA VAL A 179 2.41 5.58 14.09
C VAL A 179 1.14 5.11 14.80
N ASP A 180 0.00 5.67 14.41
CA ASP A 180 -1.34 5.28 14.89
C ASP A 180 -2.29 4.90 13.75
N HIS A 181 -1.90 5.10 12.50
CA HIS A 181 -2.63 4.68 11.31
C HIS A 181 -1.68 4.07 10.29
N VAL A 182 -2.20 3.16 9.49
CA VAL A 182 -1.46 2.49 8.42
C VAL A 182 -2.21 2.65 7.10
N MET A 183 -1.47 3.08 6.08
CA MET A 183 -1.89 3.16 4.69
C MET A 183 -1.14 2.10 3.89
N ALA A 184 -1.83 1.06 3.45
CA ALA A 184 -1.24 -0.03 2.70
C ALA A 184 -1.52 0.14 1.20
N LEU A 185 -0.46 0.15 0.39
CA LEU A 185 -0.57 0.18 -1.07
C LEU A 185 -0.65 -1.25 -1.60
N ASN A 186 -1.79 -1.60 -2.16
CA ASN A 186 -1.99 -2.79 -2.96
C ASN A 186 -1.93 -2.45 -4.46
N ARG A 187 -2.13 -3.44 -5.32
CA ARG A 187 -2.02 -3.26 -6.78
C ARG A 187 -3.07 -2.32 -7.36
N SER A 188 -4.28 -2.39 -6.85
CA SER A 188 -5.47 -1.69 -7.36
C SER A 188 -6.18 -0.88 -6.27
N ASP A 189 -5.66 -0.87 -5.05
CA ASP A 189 -6.40 -0.31 -3.94
C ASP A 189 -5.49 0.24 -2.85
N ILE A 190 -5.98 1.25 -2.15
CA ILE A 190 -5.31 1.88 -1.01
C ILE A 190 -6.14 1.61 0.23
N TRP A 191 -5.58 0.87 1.17
CA TRP A 191 -6.25 0.56 2.43
C TRP A 191 -5.71 1.42 3.55
N VAL A 192 -6.62 2.12 4.21
CA VAL A 192 -6.28 2.93 5.39
C VAL A 192 -6.97 2.34 6.61
N MET A 193 -6.22 2.15 7.67
CA MET A 193 -6.76 1.63 8.91
C MET A 193 -6.11 2.25 10.14
N ARG A 194 -6.87 2.35 11.21
CA ARG A 194 -6.37 2.72 12.53
C ARG A 194 -5.62 1.56 13.17
N GLY A 195 -4.47 1.84 13.72
CA GLY A 195 -3.58 0.90 14.40
C GLY A 195 -2.12 1.10 13.99
N ASN A 196 -1.24 0.33 14.60
CA ASN A 196 0.18 0.27 14.26
C ASN A 196 0.46 -0.84 13.22
N TYR A 197 1.74 -1.02 12.88
CA TYR A 197 2.16 -2.03 11.90
C TYR A 197 1.73 -3.46 12.30
N ASP A 198 1.89 -3.86 13.56
CA ASP A 198 1.52 -5.21 14.04
C ASP A 198 0.01 -5.46 13.93
N THR A 199 -0.81 -4.44 14.25
CA THR A 199 -2.27 -4.51 14.09
C THR A 199 -2.66 -4.72 12.63
N TRP A 200 -1.98 -4.04 11.71
CA TRP A 200 -2.18 -4.20 10.28
C TRP A 200 -1.73 -5.59 9.81
N GLU A 201 -0.54 -6.05 10.21
CA GLU A 201 0.01 -7.35 9.81
C GLU A 201 -0.91 -8.50 10.22
N GLN A 202 -1.41 -8.48 11.46
CA GLN A 202 -2.35 -9.49 11.96
C GLN A 202 -3.66 -9.52 11.15
N ARG A 203 -4.20 -8.36 10.79
CA ARG A 203 -5.43 -8.30 9.97
C ARG A 203 -5.18 -8.77 8.55
N PHE A 204 -4.06 -8.36 7.97
CA PHE A 204 -3.66 -8.75 6.62
C PHE A 204 -3.44 -10.27 6.51
N GLU A 205 -2.78 -10.87 7.51
CA GLU A 205 -2.59 -12.33 7.56
C GLU A 205 -3.92 -13.08 7.67
N ARG A 206 -4.84 -12.62 8.53
CA ARG A 206 -6.17 -13.22 8.65
C ARG A 206 -6.98 -13.13 7.36
N GLN A 207 -6.92 -11.99 6.69
CA GLN A 207 -7.62 -11.80 5.42
C GLN A 207 -7.03 -12.69 4.33
N ASN A 208 -5.70 -12.75 4.21
CA ASN A 208 -5.02 -13.63 3.26
C ASN A 208 -5.36 -15.11 3.50
N ALA A 209 -5.36 -15.56 4.76
CA ALA A 209 -5.73 -16.94 5.12
C ALA A 209 -7.18 -17.24 4.73
N TYR A 210 -8.09 -16.29 4.95
CA TYR A 210 -9.49 -16.43 4.56
C TYR A 210 -9.66 -16.52 3.02
N GLU A 211 -9.02 -15.62 2.29
CA GLU A 211 -9.04 -15.61 0.80
C GLU A 211 -8.44 -16.89 0.22
N GLN A 212 -7.34 -17.38 0.80
CA GLN A 212 -6.73 -18.65 0.39
C GLN A 212 -7.68 -19.83 0.63
N ALA A 213 -8.33 -19.90 1.80
CA ALA A 213 -9.29 -20.94 2.10
C ALA A 213 -10.51 -20.91 1.16
N GLN A 214 -11.01 -19.72 0.83
CA GLN A 214 -12.09 -19.56 -0.17
C GLN A 214 -11.64 -20.01 -1.57
N ASN A 215 -10.46 -19.60 -2.01
CA ASN A 215 -9.91 -20.00 -3.31
C ASN A 215 -9.72 -21.51 -3.42
N GLU A 216 -9.26 -22.16 -2.35
CA GLU A 216 -9.14 -23.62 -2.31
C GLU A 216 -10.51 -24.32 -2.32
N SER A 217 -11.52 -23.75 -1.65
CA SER A 217 -12.89 -24.26 -1.71
C SER A 217 -13.47 -24.14 -3.12
N LEU A 218 -13.34 -22.97 -3.75
CA LEU A 218 -13.79 -22.73 -5.10
C LEU A 218 -13.11 -23.68 -6.12
N LYS A 219 -11.80 -23.89 -5.99
CA LYS A 219 -11.08 -24.87 -6.85
C LYS A 219 -11.63 -26.29 -6.69
N ARG A 220 -11.92 -26.71 -5.47
CA ARG A 220 -12.52 -28.03 -5.21
C ARG A 220 -13.91 -28.14 -5.82
N ASP A 221 -14.72 -27.09 -5.73
CA ASP A 221 -16.06 -27.06 -6.32
C ASP A 221 -16.01 -27.07 -7.85
N ILE A 222 -15.08 -26.34 -8.47
CA ILE A 222 -14.86 -26.38 -9.93
C ILE A 222 -14.52 -27.81 -10.37
N VAL A 223 -13.57 -28.48 -9.74
CA VAL A 223 -13.19 -29.87 -10.08
C VAL A 223 -14.39 -30.82 -9.92
N ARG A 224 -15.16 -30.68 -8.86
CA ARG A 224 -16.37 -31.49 -8.61
C ARG A 224 -17.44 -31.27 -9.69
N LEU A 225 -17.64 -30.02 -10.12
CA LEU A 225 -18.59 -29.68 -11.18
C LEU A 225 -18.11 -30.22 -12.53
N GLU A 226 -16.84 -30.10 -12.87
CA GLU A 226 -16.26 -30.67 -14.08
C GLU A 226 -16.38 -32.20 -14.13
N GLU A 227 -16.12 -32.88 -13.02
CA GLU A 227 -16.30 -34.33 -12.96
C GLU A 227 -17.77 -34.73 -13.10
N SER A 228 -18.69 -33.95 -12.50
CA SER A 228 -20.13 -34.21 -12.65
C SER A 228 -20.61 -34.00 -14.07
N ALA A 229 -20.13 -32.94 -14.73
CA ALA A 229 -20.42 -32.66 -16.15
C ALA A 229 -19.88 -33.74 -17.07
N ARG A 230 -18.63 -34.22 -16.85
CA ARG A 230 -18.06 -35.36 -17.60
C ARG A 230 -18.86 -36.63 -17.42
N ARG A 231 -19.31 -36.96 -16.20
CA ARG A 231 -20.17 -38.12 -15.93
C ARG A 231 -21.52 -38.00 -16.63
N ALA A 232 -22.15 -36.81 -16.61
CA ALA A 232 -23.41 -36.57 -17.29
C ALA A 232 -23.28 -36.71 -18.82
N ALA A 233 -22.22 -36.15 -19.40
CA ALA A 233 -21.93 -36.29 -20.84
C ALA A 233 -21.65 -37.74 -21.25
N ALA A 234 -20.87 -38.47 -20.44
CA ALA A 234 -20.60 -39.90 -20.72
C ALA A 234 -21.89 -40.75 -20.64
N TRP A 235 -22.78 -40.47 -19.67
CA TRP A 235 -24.05 -41.13 -19.54
C TRP A 235 -24.96 -40.82 -20.74
N SER A 236 -25.06 -39.56 -21.15
CA SER A 236 -25.84 -39.12 -22.32
C SER A 236 -25.38 -39.83 -23.60
N ASN A 237 -24.04 -39.87 -23.84
CA ASN A 237 -23.47 -40.57 -25.00
C ASN A 237 -23.73 -42.09 -25.00
N ARG A 238 -23.71 -42.74 -23.82
CA ARG A 238 -24.07 -44.18 -23.72
C ARG A 238 -25.55 -44.42 -24.02
N THR A 239 -26.43 -43.56 -23.54
CA THR A 239 -27.89 -43.66 -23.79
C THR A 239 -28.23 -43.44 -25.26
N GLU A 240 -27.52 -42.53 -25.92
CA GLU A 240 -27.68 -42.32 -27.38
C GLU A 240 -27.19 -43.49 -28.19
N LYS A 241 -25.99 -44.04 -27.89
CA LYS A 241 -25.50 -45.26 -28.55
C LYS A 241 -26.38 -46.47 -28.33
N GLY A 242 -27.00 -46.61 -27.16
CA GLY A 242 -27.95 -47.69 -26.83
C GLY A 242 -29.24 -47.61 -27.65
N LYS A 243 -29.67 -46.44 -28.14
CA LYS A 243 -30.82 -46.29 -29.02
C LYS A 243 -30.63 -46.92 -30.38
N TYR A 244 -29.43 -47.03 -30.88
CA TYR A 244 -29.10 -47.56 -32.22
C TYR A 244 -28.72 -49.06 -32.19
N HIS A 245 -28.62 -49.69 -31.01
CA HIS A 245 -28.24 -51.09 -30.82
C HIS A 245 -29.40 -52.00 -30.38
N VAL A 246 -30.65 -51.49 -30.36
CA VAL A 246 -31.81 -52.32 -30.05
C VAL A 246 -32.10 -53.22 -31.30
N SER A 247 -32.03 -54.52 -31.14
CA SER A 247 -32.31 -55.49 -32.20
C SER A 247 -33.82 -55.40 -32.59
N GLU A 248 -34.15 -55.73 -33.81
CA GLU A 248 -35.54 -55.64 -34.34
C GLU A 248 -36.58 -56.41 -33.53
N SER A 249 -36.17 -57.29 -32.61
CA SER A 249 -37.05 -58.06 -31.73
C SER A 249 -37.61 -57.28 -30.52
N ASP A 250 -37.02 -56.12 -30.14
CA ASP A 250 -37.39 -55.39 -28.90
C ASP A 250 -38.15 -54.08 -29.19
N VAL A 251 -38.61 -53.89 -30.43
CA VAL A 251 -39.17 -52.59 -30.88
C VAL A 251 -40.53 -52.25 -30.24
N ALA A 252 -41.18 -53.18 -29.55
CA ALA A 252 -42.54 -52.99 -29.02
C ALA A 252 -42.67 -52.32 -27.65
N ALA A 253 -41.56 -52.06 -26.91
CA ALA A 253 -41.67 -51.68 -25.49
C ALA A 253 -40.93 -50.38 -25.06
N VAL A 254 -40.21 -49.63 -25.93
CA VAL A 254 -39.48 -48.46 -25.50
C VAL A 254 -39.90 -47.22 -26.27
N ASP A 255 -40.53 -46.26 -25.58
CA ASP A 255 -40.78 -44.90 -26.09
C ASP A 255 -39.45 -44.13 -26.27
N ARG A 256 -38.93 -44.16 -27.52
CA ARG A 256 -37.67 -43.51 -27.93
C ARG A 256 -37.70 -41.98 -27.73
N GLY A 257 -38.88 -41.38 -27.75
CA GLY A 257 -39.11 -39.97 -27.51
C GLY A 257 -38.82 -39.59 -26.05
N TYR A 258 -39.25 -40.39 -25.07
CA TYR A 258 -39.05 -40.18 -23.66
C TYR A 258 -37.57 -40.26 -23.26
N VAL A 259 -36.82 -41.24 -23.79
CA VAL A 259 -35.38 -41.36 -23.51
C VAL A 259 -34.58 -40.20 -24.15
N GLY A 260 -34.99 -39.74 -25.36
CA GLY A 260 -34.37 -38.57 -26.02
C GLY A 260 -34.59 -37.28 -25.28
N ALA A 261 -35.80 -37.04 -24.77
CA ALA A 261 -36.15 -35.84 -24.02
C ALA A 261 -35.37 -35.78 -22.67
N ARG A 262 -35.21 -36.92 -22.01
CA ARG A 262 -34.47 -37.01 -20.74
C ARG A 262 -32.94 -36.79 -20.91
N SER A 263 -32.36 -37.29 -22.01
CA SER A 263 -30.97 -37.06 -22.39
C SER A 263 -30.72 -35.59 -22.71
N ALA A 264 -31.60 -34.95 -23.52
CA ALA A 264 -31.50 -33.54 -23.85
C ALA A 264 -31.69 -32.60 -22.63
N ALA A 265 -32.58 -32.96 -21.70
CA ALA A 265 -32.74 -32.20 -20.45
C ALA A 265 -31.50 -32.28 -19.55
N MET A 266 -30.81 -33.42 -19.55
CA MET A 266 -29.57 -33.62 -18.78
C MET A 266 -28.37 -32.91 -19.41
N MET A 267 -28.28 -32.84 -20.74
CA MET A 267 -27.28 -32.03 -21.44
C MET A 267 -27.47 -30.53 -21.21
N LYS A 268 -28.72 -30.03 -21.20
CA LYS A 268 -29.02 -28.63 -20.86
C LYS A 268 -28.57 -28.29 -19.44
N ARG A 269 -28.74 -29.18 -18.47
CA ARG A 269 -28.26 -28.97 -17.09
C ARG A 269 -26.73 -28.98 -16.97
N ALA A 270 -26.03 -29.76 -17.78
CA ALA A 270 -24.57 -29.81 -17.83
C ALA A 270 -23.93 -28.58 -18.50
N HIS A 271 -24.68 -27.83 -19.33
CA HIS A 271 -24.22 -26.60 -20.00
C HIS A 271 -24.51 -25.31 -19.20
N ILE A 272 -25.32 -25.39 -18.13
CA ILE A 272 -25.71 -24.25 -17.27
C ILE A 272 -24.91 -24.25 -15.95
N ALA A 273 -24.22 -25.33 -15.65
CA ALA A 273 -23.30 -25.47 -14.51
C ALA A 273 -21.84 -25.24 -14.95
#